data_2290449993c640ff92a4864c05b63ff3
#
_entry.id   2290449993c640ff92a4864c05b63ff3
#
_cell.length_a   1.000
_cell.length_b   1.000
_cell.length_c   1.000
_cell.angle_alpha   90.00
_cell.angle_beta   90.00
_cell.angle_gamma   90.00
#
_symmetry.space_group_name_H-M   'P 1'
#
loop_
_entity.id
_entity.type
_entity.pdbx_description
1 polymer ?
#
loop_
_entity_poly.entity_id
_entity_poly.type
_entity_poly.pdbx_seq_one_letter_code
_entity_poly.pdbx_strand_id
1 'polypeptide(L)'
;MAVEEAMTVLEPRPLSYFVETDEIKRLAERALAYIKAGFPVHFRGVSGTGKTTLAMHVASNVGRPVVMIHGDEEFSSSDLIGGESGYRIKKVVDNFIHSVLKTEEYMQRQWVDNRLTVACKYGFTLIYDEFTRSRPEANNTLLSVLQERMLDLPASRQGGESYLRVDPNFSAIFTSNPEEYAGVYRSQDALRDRMITLDLDHFDRETEIAILEKKSGLSPKNSTWIIDIVRGLRESGKCEYAPTIRGPIMIGKTLKIRGAKVSKKDPIFRETVLEILTSETSRIGSRGHQVKVKEILNGLIDKYC
;
A
#
# COMPACT_ATOMS: atom_id res chain seq x y z
N MET A 1 -19.68 21.70 -7.78
CA MET A 1 -20.51 20.55 -7.31
C MET A 1 -19.84 19.17 -7.56
N ALA A 2 -18.52 19.10 -7.81
CA ALA A 2 -17.80 17.82 -7.98
C ALA A 2 -16.83 17.50 -6.83
N VAL A 3 -16.84 18.25 -5.75
CA VAL A 3 -15.83 18.18 -4.66
C VAL A 3 -16.37 17.51 -3.39
N GLU A 4 -17.67 17.33 -3.24
CA GLU A 4 -18.27 16.73 -2.03
C GLU A 4 -18.27 15.19 -2.01
N GLU A 5 -18.09 14.52 -3.16
CA GLU A 5 -17.81 13.06 -3.20
C GLU A 5 -16.35 12.72 -2.91
N ALA A 6 -15.50 13.70 -2.65
CA ALA A 6 -14.04 13.62 -2.68
C ALA A 6 -13.36 13.30 -1.33
N MET A 7 -14.05 12.82 -0.31
CA MET A 7 -13.41 12.43 0.97
C MET A 7 -12.46 11.22 0.86
N THR A 8 -12.40 10.57 -0.29
CA THR A 8 -11.54 9.39 -0.54
C THR A 8 -10.38 9.65 -1.51
N VAL A 9 -10.25 10.87 -2.01
CA VAL A 9 -9.25 11.25 -3.02
C VAL A 9 -8.08 11.97 -2.36
N LEU A 10 -6.88 11.49 -2.62
CA LEU A 10 -5.63 12.09 -2.17
C LEU A 10 -5.06 12.97 -3.27
N GLU A 11 -4.69 14.21 -2.93
CA GLU A 11 -3.92 15.03 -3.86
C GLU A 11 -2.52 14.43 -4.05
N PRO A 12 -2.01 14.35 -5.29
CA PRO A 12 -0.68 13.85 -5.56
C PRO A 12 0.36 14.88 -5.05
N ARG A 13 0.87 14.66 -3.85
CA ARG A 13 1.95 15.50 -3.28
C ARG A 13 3.23 14.68 -3.23
N PRO A 14 4.36 15.26 -3.69
CA PRO A 14 5.66 14.62 -3.49
C PRO A 14 5.89 14.34 -2.01
N LEU A 15 6.28 13.12 -1.70
CA LEU A 15 6.56 12.73 -0.32
C LEU A 15 7.88 13.39 0.12
N SER A 16 7.82 14.37 1.02
CA SER A 16 8.99 15.12 1.50
C SER A 16 10.08 14.24 2.12
N TYR A 17 9.69 13.06 2.57
CA TYR A 17 10.56 12.07 3.18
C TYR A 17 10.99 10.93 2.22
N PHE A 18 10.64 11.03 0.94
CA PHE A 18 11.05 10.03 -0.05
C PHE A 18 12.54 10.21 -0.37
N VAL A 19 13.25 9.10 -0.44
CA VAL A 19 14.67 9.06 -0.81
C VAL A 19 14.76 8.59 -2.25
N GLU A 20 15.31 9.40 -3.10
CA GLU A 20 15.46 9.12 -4.53
C GLU A 20 16.93 8.84 -4.83
N THR A 21 17.33 7.58 -4.62
CA THR A 21 18.64 7.09 -5.09
C THR A 21 18.55 6.70 -6.56
N ASP A 22 19.69 6.47 -7.21
CA ASP A 22 19.73 6.06 -8.62
C ASP A 22 19.00 4.73 -8.88
N GLU A 23 19.01 3.82 -7.91
CA GLU A 23 18.25 2.57 -7.98
C GLU A 23 16.75 2.84 -7.99
N ILE A 24 16.26 3.60 -7.00
CA ILE A 24 14.84 3.94 -6.85
C ILE A 24 14.36 4.80 -8.04
N LYS A 25 15.18 5.73 -8.50
CA LYS A 25 14.85 6.59 -9.65
C LYS A 25 14.65 5.78 -10.92
N ARG A 26 15.59 4.87 -11.24
CA ARG A 26 15.46 3.97 -12.39
C ARG A 26 14.22 3.10 -12.32
N LEU A 27 13.88 2.60 -11.13
CA LEU A 27 12.68 1.80 -10.92
C LEU A 27 11.39 2.63 -11.11
N ALA A 28 11.35 3.84 -10.56
CA ALA A 28 10.23 4.75 -10.73
C ALA A 28 10.05 5.21 -12.19
N GLU A 29 11.13 5.52 -12.90
CA GLU A 29 11.11 5.89 -14.32
C GLU A 29 10.55 4.76 -15.20
N ARG A 30 10.95 3.49 -14.95
CA ARG A 30 10.38 2.33 -15.66
C ARG A 30 8.89 2.19 -15.39
N ALA A 31 8.47 2.28 -14.12
CA ALA A 31 7.08 2.20 -13.76
C ALA A 31 6.24 3.30 -14.44
N LEU A 32 6.74 4.53 -14.43
CA LEU A 32 6.10 5.66 -15.13
C LEU A 32 6.00 5.47 -16.64
N ALA A 33 7.03 4.90 -17.28
CA ALA A 33 7.01 4.61 -18.70
C ALA A 33 5.90 3.60 -19.04
N TYR A 34 5.73 2.55 -18.24
CA TYR A 34 4.66 1.57 -18.43
C TYR A 34 3.26 2.18 -18.22
N ILE A 35 3.09 2.98 -17.17
CA ILE A 35 1.82 3.68 -16.92
C ILE A 35 1.47 4.62 -18.08
N LYS A 36 2.42 5.39 -18.59
CA LYS A 36 2.23 6.27 -19.75
C LYS A 36 1.91 5.50 -21.03
N ALA A 37 2.40 4.28 -21.15
CA ALA A 37 2.04 3.37 -22.25
C ALA A 37 0.67 2.71 -22.07
N GLY A 38 -0.05 3.00 -20.97
CA GLY A 38 -1.39 2.50 -20.69
C GLY A 38 -1.43 1.16 -19.96
N PHE A 39 -0.29 0.66 -19.47
CA PHE A 39 -0.23 -0.61 -18.74
C PHE A 39 -0.26 -0.38 -17.22
N PRO A 40 -1.06 -1.16 -16.47
CA PRO A 40 -0.99 -1.18 -15.01
C PRO A 40 0.36 -1.73 -14.55
N VAL A 41 0.85 -1.22 -13.43
CA VAL A 41 2.11 -1.65 -12.82
C VAL A 41 1.83 -2.36 -11.50
N HIS A 42 2.53 -3.46 -11.27
CA HIS A 42 2.45 -4.24 -10.05
C HIS A 42 3.83 -4.30 -9.37
N PHE A 43 3.94 -3.79 -8.15
CA PHE A 43 5.11 -3.93 -7.31
C PHE A 43 4.95 -5.14 -6.40
N ARG A 44 5.79 -6.17 -6.61
CA ARG A 44 5.78 -7.38 -5.82
C ARG A 44 7.07 -7.48 -4.99
N GLY A 45 6.99 -7.86 -3.74
CA GLY A 45 8.16 -8.05 -2.90
C GLY A 45 7.81 -8.28 -1.44
N VAL A 46 8.80 -8.63 -0.63
CA VAL A 46 8.59 -8.89 0.80
C VAL A 46 8.03 -7.68 1.55
N SER A 47 7.38 -7.92 2.68
CA SER A 47 6.87 -6.84 3.50
C SER A 47 8.02 -5.94 3.97
N GLY A 48 7.81 -4.61 3.95
CA GLY A 48 8.82 -3.65 4.42
C GLY A 48 9.83 -3.16 3.38
N THR A 49 9.76 -3.61 2.12
CA THR A 49 10.65 -3.12 1.02
C THR A 49 10.20 -1.78 0.41
N GLY A 50 9.21 -1.11 0.98
CA GLY A 50 8.82 0.23 0.53
C GLY A 50 7.86 0.28 -0.67
N LYS A 51 7.22 -0.82 -1.05
CA LYS A 51 6.27 -0.92 -2.19
C LYS A 51 5.21 0.18 -2.20
N THR A 52 4.48 0.34 -1.11
CA THR A 52 3.44 1.36 -0.97
C THR A 52 4.01 2.77 -1.10
N THR A 53 5.18 3.02 -0.52
CA THR A 53 5.87 4.31 -0.62
C THR A 53 6.30 4.61 -2.05
N LEU A 54 6.82 3.61 -2.77
CA LEU A 54 7.19 3.73 -4.17
C LEU A 54 5.94 3.93 -5.05
N ALA A 55 4.85 3.18 -4.79
CA ALA A 55 3.59 3.36 -5.50
C ALA A 55 3.05 4.78 -5.37
N MET A 56 3.08 5.35 -4.16
CA MET A 56 2.70 6.75 -3.90
C MET A 56 3.61 7.74 -4.62
N HIS A 57 4.93 7.49 -4.64
CA HIS A 57 5.89 8.34 -5.36
C HIS A 57 5.63 8.31 -6.87
N VAL A 58 5.45 7.12 -7.44
CA VAL A 58 5.12 6.98 -8.88
C VAL A 58 3.79 7.65 -9.20
N ALA A 59 2.76 7.45 -8.38
CA ALA A 59 1.46 8.09 -8.57
C ALA A 59 1.54 9.62 -8.51
N SER A 60 2.36 10.17 -7.61
CA SER A 60 2.59 11.63 -7.56
C SER A 60 3.21 12.17 -8.85
N ASN A 61 4.07 11.39 -9.50
CA ASN A 61 4.69 11.73 -10.77
C ASN A 61 3.77 11.55 -11.99
N VAL A 62 2.69 10.76 -11.86
CA VAL A 62 1.60 10.72 -12.86
C VAL A 62 0.84 12.06 -12.89
N GLY A 63 0.78 12.77 -11.75
CA GLY A 63 0.17 14.09 -11.64
C GLY A 63 -1.36 14.10 -11.64
N ARG A 64 -2.00 12.95 -11.38
CA ARG A 64 -3.46 12.80 -11.25
C ARG A 64 -3.85 12.56 -9.79
N PRO A 65 -5.05 12.96 -9.36
CA PRO A 65 -5.55 12.60 -8.05
C PRO A 65 -5.46 11.09 -7.80
N VAL A 66 -5.17 10.71 -6.57
CA VAL A 66 -4.92 9.33 -6.18
C VAL A 66 -6.05 8.79 -5.34
N VAL A 67 -6.55 7.62 -5.70
CA VAL A 67 -7.48 6.84 -4.90
C VAL A 67 -6.75 5.61 -4.38
N MET A 68 -6.77 5.41 -3.07
CA MET A 68 -6.06 4.29 -2.44
C MET A 68 -7.04 3.27 -1.87
N ILE A 69 -6.82 2.00 -2.21
CA ILE A 69 -7.53 0.85 -1.67
C ILE A 69 -6.49 -0.04 -0.97
N HIS A 70 -6.82 -0.53 0.22
CA HIS A 70 -6.03 -1.56 0.90
C HIS A 70 -6.74 -2.89 0.77
N GLY A 71 -6.02 -3.93 0.37
CA GLY A 71 -6.57 -5.27 0.26
C GLY A 71 -6.98 -5.81 1.62
N ASP A 72 -8.15 -6.43 1.66
CA ASP A 72 -8.73 -7.06 2.84
C ASP A 72 -9.46 -8.34 2.42
N GLU A 73 -9.40 -9.38 3.23
CA GLU A 73 -10.06 -10.66 2.96
C GLU A 73 -11.59 -10.60 3.06
N GLU A 74 -12.14 -9.58 3.73
CA GLU A 74 -13.58 -9.34 3.80
C GLU A 74 -14.09 -8.53 2.60
N PHE A 75 -13.22 -7.98 1.75
CA PHE A 75 -13.62 -7.22 0.57
C PHE A 75 -14.45 -8.05 -0.41
N SER A 76 -15.59 -7.48 -0.79
CA SER A 76 -16.45 -7.93 -1.87
C SER A 76 -16.35 -7.00 -3.08
N SER A 77 -16.95 -7.37 -4.20
CA SER A 77 -17.03 -6.49 -5.38
C SER A 77 -17.77 -5.19 -5.11
N SER A 78 -18.76 -5.19 -4.20
CA SER A 78 -19.49 -3.98 -3.81
C SER A 78 -18.60 -2.95 -3.09
N ASP A 79 -17.59 -3.40 -2.33
CA ASP A 79 -16.65 -2.52 -1.66
C ASP A 79 -15.71 -1.79 -2.64
N LEU A 80 -15.52 -2.36 -3.82
CA LEU A 80 -14.77 -1.73 -4.91
C LEU A 80 -15.65 -0.82 -5.75
N ILE A 81 -16.85 -1.30 -6.15
CA ILE A 81 -17.71 -0.62 -7.12
C ILE A 81 -18.62 0.40 -6.45
N GLY A 82 -19.31 0.02 -5.39
CA GLY A 82 -20.30 0.82 -4.70
C GLY A 82 -21.50 0.00 -4.25
N GLY A 83 -22.37 0.66 -3.55
CA GLY A 83 -23.54 0.03 -2.97
C GLY A 83 -24.66 1.00 -2.65
N GLU A 84 -25.79 0.44 -2.31
CA GLU A 84 -26.92 1.22 -1.81
C GLU A 84 -26.63 1.67 -0.37
N SER A 85 -26.51 2.97 -0.17
CA SER A 85 -26.25 3.57 1.16
C SER A 85 -27.30 4.59 1.49
N GLY A 86 -28.01 4.35 2.61
CA GLY A 86 -29.02 5.25 3.11
C GLY A 86 -30.33 5.28 2.31
N TYR A 87 -31.28 6.01 2.84
CA TYR A 87 -32.60 6.19 2.25
C TYR A 87 -32.91 7.68 2.11
N ARG A 88 -33.39 8.10 0.95
CA ARG A 88 -33.95 9.42 0.75
C ARG A 88 -35.47 9.32 0.82
N ILE A 89 -36.07 9.92 1.84
CA ILE A 89 -37.52 9.99 1.97
C ILE A 89 -37.96 11.25 1.23
N LYS A 90 -38.70 11.09 0.15
CA LYS A 90 -39.37 12.19 -0.55
C LYS A 90 -40.85 12.17 -0.14
N LYS A 91 -41.23 13.14 0.63
CA LYS A 91 -42.64 13.33 1.02
C LYS A 91 -43.27 14.29 0.05
N VAL A 92 -44.24 13.79 -0.74
CA VAL A 92 -45.08 14.63 -1.61
C VAL A 92 -46.42 14.79 -0.95
N VAL A 93 -46.77 16.04 -0.61
CA VAL A 93 -48.07 16.38 -0.06
C VAL A 93 -48.84 17.08 -1.19
N ASP A 94 -49.91 16.45 -1.65
CA ASP A 94 -50.80 17.03 -2.65
C ASP A 94 -52.02 17.59 -1.95
N ASN A 95 -52.17 18.93 -2.02
CA ASN A 95 -53.25 19.70 -1.42
C ASN A 95 -54.21 20.25 -2.46
N PHE A 96 -54.30 19.66 -3.63
CA PHE A 96 -55.08 20.16 -4.76
C PHE A 96 -56.58 20.13 -4.46
N ILE A 97 -57.06 19.25 -3.59
CA ILE A 97 -58.44 19.17 -3.13
C ILE A 97 -58.45 19.39 -1.61
N HIS A 98 -59.02 20.52 -1.14
CA HIS A 98 -59.01 20.94 0.28
C HIS A 98 -59.62 19.91 1.27
N SER A 99 -60.32 18.90 0.81
CA SER A 99 -60.91 17.85 1.65
C SER A 99 -60.17 16.53 1.69
N VAL A 100 -59.11 16.36 0.88
CA VAL A 100 -58.33 15.11 0.81
C VAL A 100 -56.85 15.42 0.81
N LEU A 101 -56.18 15.05 1.89
CA LEU A 101 -54.72 15.15 2.02
C LEU A 101 -54.12 13.82 1.55
N LYS A 102 -53.54 13.78 0.33
CA LYS A 102 -52.83 12.63 -0.16
C LYS A 102 -51.34 12.80 0.15
N THR A 103 -50.82 12.00 1.06
CA THR A 103 -49.41 11.96 1.39
C THR A 103 -48.81 10.70 0.78
N GLU A 104 -47.90 10.86 -0.14
CA GLU A 104 -47.10 9.74 -0.69
C GLU A 104 -45.65 9.85 -0.16
N GLU A 105 -45.20 8.82 0.53
CA GLU A 105 -43.83 8.72 0.99
C GLU A 105 -43.09 7.72 0.07
N TYR A 106 -42.15 8.24 -0.67
CA TYR A 106 -41.27 7.40 -1.52
C TYR A 106 -39.95 7.21 -0.78
N MET A 107 -39.67 5.96 -0.43
CA MET A 107 -38.39 5.57 0.13
C MET A 107 -37.46 5.18 -1.05
N GLN A 108 -36.51 6.03 -1.35
CA GLN A 108 -35.58 5.82 -2.43
C GLN A 108 -34.21 5.50 -1.88
N ARG A 109 -33.69 4.30 -2.20
CA ARG A 109 -32.31 3.93 -1.86
C ARG A 109 -31.36 4.79 -2.68
N GLN A 110 -30.33 5.31 -2.03
CA GLN A 110 -29.31 6.11 -2.69
C GLN A 110 -28.09 5.25 -2.98
N TRP A 111 -27.71 5.19 -4.26
CA TRP A 111 -26.47 4.56 -4.65
C TRP A 111 -25.27 5.49 -4.37
N VAL A 112 -24.18 4.92 -3.85
CA VAL A 112 -22.91 5.62 -3.62
C VAL A 112 -21.81 4.88 -4.37
N ASP A 113 -21.13 5.60 -5.27
CA ASP A 113 -19.97 5.08 -6.01
C ASP A 113 -18.79 4.92 -5.04
N ASN A 114 -18.18 3.72 -5.02
CA ASN A 114 -16.98 3.47 -4.23
C ASN A 114 -15.70 3.79 -5.03
N ARG A 115 -14.57 3.57 -4.38
CA ARG A 115 -13.24 4.03 -4.79
C ARG A 115 -12.83 3.64 -6.21
N LEU A 116 -13.10 2.40 -6.63
CA LEU A 116 -12.80 1.95 -7.99
C LEU A 116 -13.64 2.69 -9.03
N THR A 117 -14.95 2.80 -8.80
CA THR A 117 -15.87 3.52 -9.69
C THR A 117 -15.48 4.99 -9.83
N VAL A 118 -15.15 5.65 -8.71
CA VAL A 118 -14.66 7.04 -8.71
C VAL A 118 -13.38 7.16 -9.54
N ALA A 119 -12.40 6.27 -9.32
CA ALA A 119 -11.15 6.31 -10.08
C ALA A 119 -11.37 6.10 -11.58
N CYS A 120 -12.21 5.13 -11.96
CA CYS A 120 -12.56 4.84 -13.35
C CYS A 120 -13.29 6.01 -14.03
N LYS A 121 -14.25 6.63 -13.32
CA LYS A 121 -15.10 7.71 -13.84
C LYS A 121 -14.35 9.01 -14.09
N TYR A 122 -13.40 9.36 -13.22
CA TYR A 122 -12.71 10.65 -13.26
C TYR A 122 -11.26 10.57 -13.75
N GLY A 123 -10.80 9.40 -14.16
CA GLY A 123 -9.44 9.21 -14.66
C GLY A 123 -8.38 9.41 -13.57
N PHE A 124 -8.65 8.98 -12.35
CA PHE A 124 -7.70 9.08 -11.24
C PHE A 124 -6.72 7.90 -11.26
N THR A 125 -5.60 8.06 -10.54
CA THR A 125 -4.64 6.99 -10.33
C THR A 125 -5.11 6.11 -9.17
N LEU A 126 -5.42 4.85 -9.44
CA LEU A 126 -5.74 3.85 -8.43
C LEU A 126 -4.44 3.26 -7.86
N ILE A 127 -4.28 3.27 -6.55
CA ILE A 127 -3.29 2.43 -5.85
C ILE A 127 -4.07 1.35 -5.09
N TYR A 128 -3.88 0.09 -5.47
CA TYR A 128 -4.43 -1.04 -4.76
C TYR A 128 -3.31 -1.74 -3.98
N ASP A 129 -3.16 -1.33 -2.74
CA ASP A 129 -2.12 -1.82 -1.84
C ASP A 129 -2.49 -3.17 -1.25
N GLU A 130 -1.54 -4.12 -1.24
CA GLU A 130 -1.74 -5.50 -0.77
C GLU A 130 -2.95 -6.21 -1.44
N PHE A 131 -3.16 -6.01 -2.76
CA PHE A 131 -4.38 -6.48 -3.46
C PHE A 131 -4.59 -8.00 -3.37
N THR A 132 -3.53 -8.79 -3.17
CA THR A 132 -3.60 -10.24 -3.00
C THR A 132 -4.15 -10.66 -1.63
N ARG A 133 -4.39 -9.74 -0.70
CA ARG A 133 -5.14 -10.02 0.54
C ARG A 133 -6.65 -10.06 0.31
N SER A 134 -7.13 -9.42 -0.73
CA SER A 134 -8.54 -9.50 -1.12
C SER A 134 -8.83 -10.81 -1.84
N ARG A 135 -10.04 -11.33 -1.64
CA ARG A 135 -10.48 -12.55 -2.30
C ARG A 135 -10.44 -12.41 -3.82
N PRO A 136 -10.08 -13.47 -4.54
CA PRO A 136 -10.04 -13.45 -6.00
C PRO A 136 -11.35 -12.98 -6.66
N GLU A 137 -12.50 -13.29 -6.05
CA GLU A 137 -13.82 -12.92 -6.55
C GLU A 137 -14.03 -11.40 -6.58
N ALA A 138 -13.53 -10.69 -5.55
CA ALA A 138 -13.59 -9.22 -5.54
C ALA A 138 -12.73 -8.62 -6.65
N ASN A 139 -11.58 -9.23 -6.91
CA ASN A 139 -10.63 -8.76 -7.91
C ASN A 139 -11.07 -9.02 -9.37
N ASN A 140 -12.08 -9.88 -9.61
CA ASN A 140 -12.63 -10.14 -10.95
C ASN A 140 -13.12 -8.87 -11.65
N THR A 141 -13.64 -7.92 -10.88
CA THR A 141 -14.09 -6.62 -11.38
C THR A 141 -12.99 -5.85 -12.11
N LEU A 142 -11.73 -6.08 -11.73
CA LEU A 142 -10.59 -5.41 -12.36
C LEU A 142 -10.30 -5.95 -13.76
N LEU A 143 -10.73 -7.16 -14.11
CA LEU A 143 -10.45 -7.77 -15.41
C LEU A 143 -11.06 -6.94 -16.56
N SER A 144 -12.35 -6.59 -16.45
CA SER A 144 -13.04 -5.76 -17.44
C SER A 144 -12.50 -4.32 -17.46
N VAL A 145 -12.17 -3.77 -16.30
CA VAL A 145 -11.58 -2.43 -16.18
C VAL A 145 -10.24 -2.34 -16.91
N LEU A 146 -9.35 -3.32 -16.70
CA LEU A 146 -7.99 -3.29 -17.25
C LEU A 146 -7.93 -3.67 -18.71
N GLN A 147 -8.76 -4.60 -19.17
CA GLN A 147 -8.75 -5.11 -20.53
C GLN A 147 -9.70 -4.34 -21.45
N GLU A 148 -10.97 -4.24 -21.05
CA GLU A 148 -12.05 -3.74 -21.91
C GLU A 148 -12.31 -2.25 -21.70
N ARG A 149 -11.68 -1.66 -20.69
CA ARG A 149 -11.92 -0.27 -20.29
C ARG A 149 -13.39 -0.02 -19.96
N MET A 150 -14.03 -1.00 -19.37
CA MET A 150 -15.41 -0.94 -18.89
C MET A 150 -15.52 -1.50 -17.49
N LEU A 151 -16.33 -0.86 -16.66
CA LEU A 151 -16.66 -1.30 -15.32
C LEU A 151 -18.13 -1.70 -15.29
N ASP A 152 -18.41 -2.94 -14.96
CA ASP A 152 -19.77 -3.46 -14.78
C ASP A 152 -20.39 -2.85 -13.52
N LEU A 153 -21.58 -2.30 -13.68
CA LEU A 153 -22.34 -1.68 -12.61
C LEU A 153 -23.57 -2.50 -12.28
N PRO A 154 -23.92 -2.69 -11.02
CA PRO A 154 -25.13 -3.39 -10.63
C PRO A 154 -26.38 -2.67 -11.16
N ALA A 155 -27.39 -3.44 -11.57
CA ALA A 155 -28.67 -2.92 -12.09
C ALA A 155 -29.44 -2.05 -11.07
N SER A 156 -29.10 -2.13 -9.78
CA SER A 156 -29.68 -1.30 -8.71
C SER A 156 -29.22 0.16 -8.75
N ARG A 157 -28.20 0.50 -9.54
CA ARG A 157 -27.77 1.88 -9.72
C ARG A 157 -28.82 2.68 -10.48
N GLN A 158 -29.30 3.75 -9.89
CA GLN A 158 -30.26 4.63 -10.55
C GLN A 158 -29.61 5.34 -11.76
N GLY A 159 -30.22 5.20 -12.93
CA GLY A 159 -29.73 5.81 -14.17
C GLY A 159 -29.69 4.85 -15.35
N GLY A 160 -29.93 3.53 -15.17
CA GLY A 160 -30.10 2.56 -16.23
C GLY A 160 -28.84 2.17 -16.98
N GLU A 161 -27.66 2.72 -16.66
CA GLU A 161 -26.41 2.32 -17.27
C GLU A 161 -25.84 1.10 -16.53
N SER A 162 -25.75 -0.03 -17.22
CA SER A 162 -25.15 -1.27 -16.70
C SER A 162 -23.62 -1.26 -16.77
N TYR A 163 -23.04 -0.28 -17.45
CA TYR A 163 -21.59 -0.17 -17.66
C TYR A 163 -21.14 1.28 -17.54
N LEU A 164 -19.98 1.46 -16.91
CA LEU A 164 -19.24 2.71 -16.90
C LEU A 164 -18.03 2.58 -17.83
N ARG A 165 -17.89 3.46 -18.80
CA ARG A 165 -16.67 3.56 -19.60
C ARG A 165 -15.56 4.15 -18.77
N VAL A 166 -14.44 3.46 -18.70
CA VAL A 166 -13.25 3.93 -17.94
C VAL A 166 -12.60 5.12 -18.65
N ASP A 167 -12.38 6.20 -17.93
CA ASP A 167 -11.71 7.39 -18.46
C ASP A 167 -10.32 7.02 -19.02
N PRO A 168 -9.92 7.54 -20.20
CA PRO A 168 -8.61 7.24 -20.80
C PRO A 168 -7.41 7.55 -19.92
N ASN A 169 -7.54 8.51 -19.00
CA ASN A 169 -6.47 8.89 -18.08
C ASN A 169 -6.38 8.00 -16.83
N PHE A 170 -7.31 7.07 -16.63
CA PHE A 170 -7.25 6.12 -15.53
C PHE A 170 -5.97 5.28 -15.61
N SER A 171 -5.27 5.19 -14.50
CA SER A 171 -4.11 4.33 -14.32
C SER A 171 -4.20 3.54 -13.03
N ALA A 172 -3.54 2.38 -12.96
CA ALA A 172 -3.57 1.54 -11.78
C ALA A 172 -2.17 1.05 -11.38
N ILE A 173 -1.91 1.10 -10.09
CA ILE A 173 -0.68 0.60 -9.46
C ILE A 173 -1.10 -0.39 -8.37
N PHE A 174 -0.57 -1.62 -8.46
CA PHE A 174 -0.84 -2.69 -7.52
C PHE A 174 0.38 -2.96 -6.65
N THR A 175 0.17 -3.35 -5.41
CA THR A 175 1.24 -3.91 -4.59
C THR A 175 0.84 -5.26 -4.01
N SER A 176 1.79 -6.17 -3.85
CA SER A 176 1.56 -7.43 -3.15
C SER A 176 2.79 -7.91 -2.40
N ASN A 177 2.54 -8.77 -1.43
CA ASN A 177 3.56 -9.59 -0.80
C ASN A 177 3.66 -10.96 -1.52
N PRO A 178 4.77 -11.72 -1.38
CA PRO A 178 4.87 -13.07 -1.89
C PRO A 178 3.73 -13.97 -1.36
N GLU A 179 3.30 -14.91 -2.18
CA GLU A 179 2.18 -15.83 -1.88
C GLU A 179 2.43 -16.76 -0.68
N GLU A 180 3.67 -16.83 -0.21
CA GLU A 180 4.09 -17.63 0.96
C GLU A 180 3.66 -17.03 2.31
N TYR A 181 3.19 -15.78 2.32
CA TYR A 181 2.73 -15.11 3.53
C TYR A 181 1.28 -15.49 3.87
N ALA A 182 1.02 -15.74 5.14
CA ALA A 182 -0.33 -16.02 5.64
C ALA A 182 -1.29 -14.86 5.30
N GLY A 183 -2.51 -15.18 4.88
CA GLY A 183 -3.51 -14.19 4.48
C GLY A 183 -3.29 -13.57 3.10
N VAL A 184 -2.46 -14.18 2.27
CA VAL A 184 -2.27 -13.79 0.86
C VAL A 184 -2.89 -14.85 -0.04
N TYR A 185 -3.82 -14.45 -0.90
CA TYR A 185 -4.39 -15.32 -1.91
C TYR A 185 -3.49 -15.37 -3.15
N ARG A 186 -3.49 -16.52 -3.81
CA ARG A 186 -2.86 -16.61 -5.12
C ARG A 186 -3.57 -15.70 -6.09
N SER A 187 -2.83 -14.76 -6.68
CA SER A 187 -3.41 -13.88 -7.69
C SER A 187 -3.81 -14.69 -8.92
N GLN A 188 -4.96 -14.35 -9.51
CA GLN A 188 -5.41 -15.00 -10.73
C GLN A 188 -4.42 -14.72 -11.87
N ASP A 189 -4.07 -15.75 -12.65
CA ASP A 189 -3.17 -15.62 -13.78
C ASP A 189 -3.70 -14.58 -14.79
N ALA A 190 -5.01 -14.51 -14.93
CA ALA A 190 -5.69 -13.52 -15.78
C ALA A 190 -5.40 -12.05 -15.40
N LEU A 191 -5.26 -11.73 -14.10
CA LEU A 191 -4.87 -10.39 -13.68
C LEU A 191 -3.38 -10.14 -13.89
N ARG A 192 -2.55 -11.16 -13.62
CA ARG A 192 -1.10 -11.06 -13.81
C ARG A 192 -0.73 -10.76 -15.27
N ASP A 193 -1.38 -11.41 -16.21
CA ASP A 193 -1.15 -11.20 -17.64
C ASP A 193 -1.49 -9.80 -18.14
N ARG A 194 -2.25 -9.04 -17.35
CA ARG A 194 -2.70 -7.68 -17.70
C ARG A 194 -1.91 -6.57 -17.05
N MET A 195 -0.94 -6.89 -16.22
CA MET A 195 -0.11 -5.91 -15.51
C MET A 195 1.39 -6.22 -15.67
N ILE A 196 2.21 -5.19 -15.62
CA ILE A 196 3.65 -5.36 -15.65
C ILE A 196 4.14 -5.46 -14.22
N THR A 197 4.64 -6.65 -13.85
CA THR A 197 5.17 -6.90 -12.51
C THR A 197 6.64 -6.48 -12.43
N LEU A 198 6.93 -5.65 -11.44
CA LEU A 198 8.27 -5.24 -11.04
C LEU A 198 8.56 -5.84 -9.66
N ASP A 199 9.51 -6.76 -9.62
CA ASP A 199 9.92 -7.36 -8.37
C ASP A 199 10.83 -6.41 -7.59
N LEU A 200 10.49 -6.18 -6.32
CA LEU A 200 11.26 -5.41 -5.36
C LEU A 200 11.92 -6.35 -4.38
N ASP A 201 13.23 -6.34 -4.39
CA ASP A 201 14.06 -6.99 -3.41
C ASP A 201 14.52 -5.99 -2.33
N HIS A 202 15.43 -6.42 -1.47
CA HIS A 202 16.10 -5.50 -0.57
C HIS A 202 16.94 -4.51 -1.37
N PHE A 203 16.87 -3.24 -0.98
CA PHE A 203 17.66 -2.19 -1.61
C PHE A 203 19.17 -2.41 -1.45
N ASP A 204 19.95 -1.79 -2.31
CA ASP A 204 21.39 -1.72 -2.15
C ASP A 204 21.76 -1.02 -0.83
N ARG A 205 23.01 -1.22 -0.39
CA ARG A 205 23.50 -0.72 0.88
C ARG A 205 23.41 0.81 0.98
N GLU A 206 23.72 1.51 -0.08
CA GLU A 206 23.72 2.98 -0.14
C GLU A 206 22.30 3.53 -0.02
N THR A 207 21.36 2.90 -0.69
CA THR A 207 19.94 3.23 -0.61
C THR A 207 19.37 2.98 0.79
N GLU A 208 19.70 1.84 1.42
CA GLU A 208 19.25 1.56 2.79
C GLU A 208 19.81 2.59 3.78
N ILE A 209 21.08 2.99 3.65
CA ILE A 209 21.70 4.04 4.48
C ILE A 209 20.98 5.36 4.28
N ALA A 210 20.79 5.80 3.05
CA ALA A 210 20.12 7.07 2.73
C ALA A 210 18.68 7.13 3.26
N ILE A 211 17.94 6.01 3.16
CA ILE A 211 16.59 5.89 3.74
C ILE A 211 16.65 6.02 5.27
N LEU A 212 17.57 5.33 5.92
CA LEU A 212 17.70 5.40 7.38
C LEU A 212 18.04 6.81 7.84
N GLU A 213 19.00 7.47 7.22
CA GLU A 213 19.37 8.87 7.50
C GLU A 213 18.16 9.80 7.40
N LYS A 214 17.49 9.76 6.27
CA LYS A 214 16.34 10.64 5.99
C LYS A 214 15.19 10.40 6.98
N LYS A 215 14.92 9.14 7.34
CA LYS A 215 13.79 8.75 8.19
C LYS A 215 14.05 8.89 9.68
N SER A 216 15.29 8.72 10.13
CA SER A 216 15.66 8.80 11.56
C SER A 216 16.35 10.10 11.93
N GLY A 217 17.01 10.76 10.98
CA GLY A 217 17.85 11.92 11.23
C GLY A 217 19.14 11.59 12.01
N LEU A 218 19.63 10.35 11.91
CA LEU A 218 20.94 9.94 12.40
C LEU A 218 22.05 10.47 11.48
N SER A 219 23.27 10.52 12.01
CA SER A 219 24.45 10.83 11.18
C SER A 219 24.74 9.69 10.19
N PRO A 220 25.41 9.97 9.04
CA PRO A 220 25.80 8.97 8.05
C PRO A 220 26.56 7.79 8.67
N LYS A 221 27.50 8.06 9.55
CA LYS A 221 28.29 7.04 10.25
C LYS A 221 27.44 6.09 11.09
N ASN A 222 26.49 6.64 11.84
CA ASN A 222 25.61 5.85 12.70
C ASN A 222 24.63 5.01 11.85
N SER A 223 24.12 5.58 10.77
CA SER A 223 23.24 4.88 9.82
C SER A 223 23.97 3.73 9.16
N THR A 224 25.22 3.94 8.75
CA THR A 224 26.08 2.89 8.17
C THR A 224 26.24 1.71 9.13
N TRP A 225 26.56 1.95 10.37
CA TRP A 225 26.76 0.86 11.35
C TRP A 225 25.47 0.05 11.57
N ILE A 226 24.33 0.71 11.71
CA ILE A 226 23.06 0.02 11.88
C ILE A 226 22.70 -0.82 10.65
N ILE A 227 22.89 -0.28 9.43
CA ILE A 227 22.62 -1.00 8.20
C ILE A 227 23.57 -2.21 8.06
N ASP A 228 24.85 -2.05 8.38
CA ASP A 228 25.82 -3.16 8.31
C ASP A 228 25.48 -4.30 9.28
N ILE A 229 24.96 -3.98 10.49
CA ILE A 229 24.45 -4.99 11.43
C ILE A 229 23.26 -5.74 10.80
N VAL A 230 22.30 -5.02 10.22
CA VAL A 230 21.08 -5.61 9.64
C VAL A 230 21.41 -6.46 8.42
N ARG A 231 22.31 -5.99 7.56
CA ARG A 231 22.77 -6.75 6.40
C ARG A 231 23.55 -8.00 6.80
N GLY A 232 24.44 -7.88 7.78
CA GLY A 232 25.15 -9.03 8.33
C GLY A 232 24.22 -10.08 8.94
N LEU A 233 23.14 -9.64 9.60
CA LEU A 233 22.12 -10.55 10.09
C LEU A 233 21.37 -11.25 8.92
N ARG A 234 20.99 -10.50 7.90
CA ARG A 234 20.34 -11.02 6.68
C ARG A 234 21.21 -12.04 5.97
N GLU A 235 22.49 -11.72 5.77
CA GLU A 235 23.48 -12.57 5.10
C GLU A 235 23.81 -13.85 5.90
N SER A 236 23.58 -13.85 7.21
CA SER A 236 23.77 -15.05 8.03
C SER A 236 22.87 -16.22 7.63
N GLY A 237 21.73 -15.94 6.96
CA GLY A 237 20.75 -16.95 6.54
C GLY A 237 20.08 -17.69 7.70
N LYS A 238 20.25 -17.21 8.95
CA LYS A 238 19.75 -17.88 10.17
C LYS A 238 18.49 -17.25 10.74
N CYS A 239 17.86 -16.35 9.99
CA CYS A 239 16.59 -15.73 10.35
C CYS A 239 15.42 -16.49 9.75
N GLU A 240 14.30 -16.62 10.47
CA GLU A 240 13.05 -17.15 9.92
C GLU A 240 12.46 -16.18 8.88
N TYR A 241 12.61 -14.88 9.16
CA TYR A 241 12.26 -13.80 8.23
C TYR A 241 13.48 -12.88 8.05
N ALA A 242 13.79 -12.54 6.81
CA ALA A 242 14.88 -11.62 6.52
C ALA A 242 14.54 -10.22 7.06
N PRO A 243 15.45 -9.56 7.81
CA PRO A 243 15.20 -8.22 8.31
C PRO A 243 15.10 -7.22 7.16
N THR A 244 14.15 -6.30 7.27
CA THR A 244 13.84 -5.29 6.24
C THR A 244 14.32 -3.91 6.67
N ILE A 245 14.12 -2.89 5.82
CA ILE A 245 14.47 -1.50 6.17
C ILE A 245 13.63 -0.94 7.35
N ARG A 246 12.52 -1.60 7.73
CA ARG A 246 11.71 -1.20 8.89
C ARG A 246 12.49 -1.28 10.20
N GLY A 247 13.22 -2.36 10.43
CA GLY A 247 14.03 -2.56 11.63
C GLY A 247 15.00 -1.40 11.86
N PRO A 248 15.90 -1.11 10.91
CA PRO A 248 16.80 0.05 11.00
C PRO A 248 16.09 1.38 11.30
N ILE A 249 14.96 1.66 10.63
CA ILE A 249 14.20 2.89 10.86
C ILE A 249 13.65 2.94 12.29
N MET A 250 13.11 1.83 12.81
CA MET A 250 12.64 1.74 14.18
C MET A 250 13.79 1.95 15.17
N ILE A 251 14.93 1.28 14.97
CA ILE A 251 16.14 1.47 15.78
C ILE A 251 16.54 2.94 15.78
N GLY A 252 16.74 3.53 14.61
CA GLY A 252 17.22 4.91 14.48
C GLY A 252 16.32 5.94 15.17
N LYS A 253 15.00 5.81 15.00
CA LYS A 253 14.03 6.70 15.67
C LYS A 253 14.01 6.52 17.17
N THR A 254 14.06 5.28 17.65
CA THR A 254 14.07 4.98 19.10
C THR A 254 15.33 5.54 19.76
N LEU A 255 16.50 5.35 19.16
CA LEU A 255 17.76 5.88 19.68
C LEU A 255 17.75 7.41 19.76
N LYS A 256 17.17 8.08 18.74
CA LYS A 256 17.05 9.53 18.74
C LYS A 256 16.17 10.04 19.88
N ILE A 257 15.04 9.37 20.13
CA ILE A 257 14.12 9.74 21.23
C ILE A 257 14.78 9.47 22.60
N ARG A 258 15.48 8.35 22.74
CA ARG A 258 16.15 7.97 24.00
C ARG A 258 17.47 8.72 24.23
N GLY A 259 17.96 9.51 23.27
CA GLY A 259 19.25 10.22 23.36
C GLY A 259 20.45 9.27 23.41
N ALA A 260 20.31 8.04 22.93
CA ALA A 260 21.32 7.00 22.99
C ALA A 260 22.35 7.14 21.87
N LYS A 261 23.58 6.72 22.15
CA LYS A 261 24.67 6.72 21.17
C LYS A 261 24.74 5.37 20.45
N VAL A 262 24.98 5.41 19.15
CA VAL A 262 25.28 4.17 18.40
C VAL A 262 26.69 3.72 18.77
N SER A 263 26.78 2.83 19.73
CA SER A 263 28.06 2.28 20.23
C SER A 263 27.81 0.97 20.98
N LYS A 264 28.71 0.01 20.80
CA LYS A 264 28.67 -1.27 21.54
C LYS A 264 28.73 -1.11 23.05
N LYS A 265 29.22 0.02 23.56
CA LYS A 265 29.30 0.32 25.01
C LYS A 265 27.98 0.90 25.54
N ASP A 266 27.08 1.34 24.70
CA ASP A 266 25.79 1.90 25.12
C ASP A 266 24.78 0.79 25.35
N PRO A 267 24.30 0.54 26.58
CA PRO A 267 23.36 -0.53 26.87
C PRO A 267 22.00 -0.30 26.17
N ILE A 268 21.57 0.95 26.01
CA ILE A 268 20.31 1.31 25.35
C ILE A 268 20.36 0.93 23.87
N PHE A 269 21.50 1.17 23.22
CA PHE A 269 21.70 0.78 21.83
C PHE A 269 21.61 -0.74 21.66
N ARG A 270 22.35 -1.50 22.49
CA ARG A 270 22.34 -2.98 22.43
C ARG A 270 20.94 -3.54 22.65
N GLU A 271 20.26 -3.08 23.69
CA GLU A 271 18.89 -3.50 24.03
C GLU A 271 17.94 -3.24 22.85
N THR A 272 17.94 -2.01 22.31
CA THR A 272 17.06 -1.60 21.21
C THR A 272 17.30 -2.44 19.94
N VAL A 273 18.56 -2.69 19.58
CA VAL A 273 18.90 -3.53 18.41
C VAL A 273 18.44 -4.97 18.62
N LEU A 274 18.71 -5.54 19.79
CA LEU A 274 18.32 -6.92 20.11
C LEU A 274 16.81 -7.10 20.11
N GLU A 275 16.06 -6.21 20.73
CA GLU A 275 14.60 -6.29 20.80
C GLU A 275 13.95 -6.18 19.43
N ILE A 276 14.28 -5.13 18.67
CA ILE A 276 13.66 -4.86 17.39
C ILE A 276 13.98 -5.96 16.36
N LEU A 277 15.26 -6.30 16.20
CA LEU A 277 15.66 -7.27 15.17
C LEU A 277 15.27 -8.70 15.54
N THR A 278 15.30 -9.08 16.83
CA THR A 278 14.81 -10.39 17.25
C THR A 278 13.30 -10.52 17.00
N SER A 279 12.52 -9.46 17.28
CA SER A 279 11.08 -9.44 17.05
C SER A 279 10.74 -9.49 15.55
N GLU A 280 11.49 -8.77 14.72
CA GLU A 280 11.24 -8.73 13.26
C GLU A 280 11.59 -10.05 12.56
N THR A 281 12.61 -10.76 13.05
CA THR A 281 13.20 -11.91 12.34
C THR A 281 12.81 -13.28 12.88
N SER A 282 12.02 -13.35 13.96
CA SER A 282 11.63 -14.60 14.61
C SER A 282 10.11 -14.70 14.79
N ARG A 283 9.57 -15.92 14.64
CA ARG A 283 8.16 -16.18 14.95
C ARG A 283 7.90 -16.09 16.47
N ILE A 284 6.67 -15.72 16.81
CA ILE A 284 6.21 -15.74 18.20
C ILE A 284 6.32 -17.17 18.73
N GLY A 285 7.01 -17.35 19.86
CA GLY A 285 7.15 -18.67 20.53
C GLY A 285 8.41 -19.46 20.16
N SER A 286 9.20 -19.04 19.15
CA SER A 286 10.44 -19.74 18.76
C SER A 286 11.65 -19.34 19.65
N ARG A 287 11.58 -19.64 20.97
CA ARG A 287 12.59 -19.22 21.93
C ARG A 287 14.02 -19.63 21.56
N GLY A 288 14.22 -20.87 21.09
CA GLY A 288 15.55 -21.36 20.71
C GLY A 288 16.14 -20.61 19.50
N HIS A 289 15.30 -20.17 18.58
CA HIS A 289 15.73 -19.37 17.43
C HIS A 289 16.10 -17.94 17.86
N GLN A 290 15.28 -17.35 18.73
CA GLN A 290 15.55 -16.00 19.27
C GLN A 290 16.89 -15.91 20.00
N VAL A 291 17.29 -16.96 20.75
CA VAL A 291 18.60 -17.02 21.40
C VAL A 291 19.73 -16.98 20.37
N LYS A 292 19.64 -17.78 19.30
CA LYS A 292 20.65 -17.79 18.23
C LYS A 292 20.76 -16.46 17.51
N VAL A 293 19.62 -15.83 17.21
CA VAL A 293 19.57 -14.49 16.59
C VAL A 293 20.24 -13.46 17.49
N LYS A 294 19.97 -13.47 18.80
CA LYS A 294 20.64 -12.58 19.78
C LYS A 294 22.13 -12.77 19.85
N GLU A 295 22.63 -14.02 19.79
CA GLU A 295 24.07 -14.31 19.75
C GLU A 295 24.72 -13.71 18.51
N ILE A 296 24.10 -13.90 17.33
CA ILE A 296 24.60 -13.33 16.08
C ILE A 296 24.63 -11.80 16.15
N LEU A 297 23.52 -11.19 16.63
CA LEU A 297 23.43 -9.74 16.76
C LEU A 297 24.51 -9.17 17.69
N ASN A 298 24.78 -9.82 18.82
CA ASN A 298 25.86 -9.40 19.71
C ASN A 298 27.22 -9.41 18.99
N GLY A 299 27.52 -10.47 18.24
CA GLY A 299 28.73 -10.55 17.44
C GLY A 299 28.83 -9.46 16.36
N LEU A 300 27.71 -9.14 15.69
CA LEU A 300 27.65 -8.08 14.69
C LEU A 300 27.81 -6.68 15.30
N ILE A 301 27.19 -6.43 16.46
CA ILE A 301 27.37 -5.17 17.20
C ILE A 301 28.84 -4.99 17.58
N ASP A 302 29.49 -6.03 18.10
CA ASP A 302 30.89 -5.96 18.49
C ASP A 302 31.85 -5.78 17.29
N LYS A 303 31.45 -6.26 16.10
CA LYS A 303 32.21 -6.13 14.84
C LYS A 303 32.12 -4.74 14.22
N TYR A 304 30.92 -4.13 14.20
CA TYR A 304 30.67 -2.90 13.45
C TYR A 304 30.64 -1.63 14.30
N CYS A 305 30.45 -1.73 15.60
CA CYS A 305 30.45 -0.62 16.56
C CYS A 305 31.52 -0.76 17.63
#